data_dd9f84fdc1996bf35506268dabbf4056
#
_entry.id   dd9f84fdc1996bf35506268dabbf4056
#
_cell.length_a   1.000
_cell.length_b   1.000
_cell.length_c   1.000
_cell.angle_alpha   90.00
_cell.angle_beta   90.00
_cell.angle_gamma   90.00
#
_symmetry.space_group_name_H-M   'P 1'
#
loop_
_entity.id
_entity.type
_entity.pdbx_description
1 polymer ?
#
loop_
_entity_poly.entity_id
_entity_poly.type
_entity_poly.pdbx_seq_one_letter_code
_entity_poly.pdbx_strand_id
1 'polypeptide(L)'
;MAKDNIRDEVCAEVVRLLIAERKRQRISGNSLAERAGLSQSLISTMETKPWNPTLGTLLRIGEVLQVDVGEMITKARKTVIKNKAVSSRQTA
;
A
#
# COMPACT_ATOMS: atom_id res chain seq x y z
N MET A 1 8.10 21.32 -8.36
CA MET A 1 8.30 20.75 -8.76
C MET A 1 8.01 19.58 -8.68
N ALA A 2 7.35 19.37 -8.91
CA ALA A 2 6.95 18.27 -8.69
C ALA A 2 7.77 17.31 -9.14
N LYS A 3 8.38 16.77 -8.47
CA LYS A 3 9.11 15.93 -8.82
C LYS A 3 8.51 14.71 -8.81
N ASP A 4 8.72 13.82 -9.56
CA ASP A 4 8.26 12.51 -9.54
C ASP A 4 8.80 11.85 -8.35
N ASN A 5 8.00 11.70 -7.37
CA ASN A 5 8.42 11.04 -6.18
C ASN A 5 7.97 9.60 -6.26
N ILE A 6 8.73 8.82 -7.00
CA ILE A 6 8.39 7.41 -7.21
C ILE A 6 8.29 6.66 -5.89
N ARG A 7 9.14 7.01 -4.94
CA ARG A 7 9.13 6.38 -3.64
C ARG A 7 7.77 6.51 -2.95
N ASP A 8 7.23 7.72 -2.93
CA ASP A 8 5.93 7.94 -2.30
C ASP A 8 4.81 7.27 -3.06
N GLU A 9 4.92 7.27 -4.39
CA GLU A 9 3.89 6.62 -5.21
C GLU A 9 3.90 5.11 -5.03
N VAL A 10 5.08 4.52 -4.87
CA VAL A 10 5.17 3.09 -4.61
C VAL A 10 4.58 2.77 -3.25
N CYS A 11 4.87 3.60 -2.24
CA CYS A 11 4.29 3.39 -0.91
C CYS A 11 2.78 3.45 -0.96
N ALA A 12 2.24 4.44 -1.67
CA ALA A 12 0.79 4.56 -1.80
C ALA A 12 0.19 3.34 -2.50
N GLU A 13 0.88 2.85 -3.52
CA GLU A 13 0.38 1.70 -4.25
C GLU A 13 0.41 0.42 -3.39
N VAL A 14 1.46 0.26 -2.58
CA VAL A 14 1.52 -0.88 -1.67
C VAL A 14 0.36 -0.84 -0.69
N VAL A 15 0.08 0.34 -0.12
CA VAL A 15 -1.03 0.50 0.81
C VAL A 15 -2.35 0.17 0.12
N ARG A 16 -2.52 0.64 -1.12
CA ARG A 16 -3.72 0.35 -1.89
C ARG A 16 -3.91 -1.15 -2.11
N LEU A 17 -2.82 -1.84 -2.42
CA LEU A 17 -2.88 -3.29 -2.63
C LEU A 17 -3.24 -4.03 -1.34
N LEU A 18 -2.70 -3.57 -0.21
CA LEU A 18 -3.02 -4.19 1.07
C LEU A 18 -4.48 -3.98 1.43
N ILE A 19 -5.00 -2.78 1.20
CA ILE A 19 -6.41 -2.50 1.47
C ILE A 19 -7.30 -3.38 0.59
N ALA A 20 -6.94 -3.51 -0.69
CA ALA A 20 -7.71 -4.33 -1.62
C ALA A 20 -7.72 -5.79 -1.14
N GLU A 21 -6.57 -6.28 -0.68
CA GLU A 21 -6.49 -7.64 -0.22
C GLU A 21 -7.30 -7.86 1.05
N ARG A 22 -7.27 -6.88 1.97
CA ARG A 22 -8.10 -6.94 3.17
C ARG A 22 -9.57 -7.09 2.80
N LYS A 23 -10.02 -6.26 1.86
CA LYS A 23 -11.42 -6.29 1.45
C LYS A 23 -11.77 -7.58 0.73
N ARG A 24 -10.85 -8.09 -0.08
CA ARG A 24 -11.07 -9.35 -0.77
C ARG A 24 -11.28 -10.49 0.23
N GLN A 25 -10.54 -10.47 1.33
CA GLN A 25 -10.64 -11.49 2.37
C GLN A 25 -11.78 -11.21 3.34
N ARG A 26 -12.48 -10.08 3.18
CA ARG A 26 -13.59 -9.69 4.03
C ARG A 26 -13.19 -9.53 5.49
N ILE A 27 -11.99 -9.02 5.71
CA ILE A 27 -11.50 -8.71 7.05
C ILE A 27 -11.78 -7.25 7.32
N SER A 28 -12.47 -6.94 8.43
CA SER A 28 -12.77 -5.56 8.76
C SER A 28 -11.50 -4.83 9.18
N GLY A 29 -11.53 -3.49 9.10
CA GLY A 29 -10.41 -2.70 9.56
C GLY A 29 -10.12 -2.93 11.04
N ASN A 30 -11.16 -3.07 11.86
CA ASN A 30 -11.00 -3.35 13.28
C ASN A 30 -10.32 -4.69 13.52
N SER A 31 -10.74 -5.70 12.79
CA SER A 31 -10.16 -7.02 12.93
C SER A 31 -8.70 -7.01 12.50
N LEU A 32 -8.41 -6.33 11.42
CA LEU A 32 -7.03 -6.22 10.96
C LEU A 32 -6.16 -5.54 12.02
N ALA A 33 -6.65 -4.41 12.56
CA ALA A 33 -5.89 -3.68 13.55
C ALA A 33 -5.60 -4.56 14.76
N GLU A 34 -6.62 -5.23 15.26
CA GLU A 34 -6.48 -6.08 16.42
C GLU A 34 -5.49 -7.21 16.18
N ARG A 35 -5.62 -7.88 15.06
CA ARG A 35 -4.78 -9.04 14.75
C ARG A 35 -3.35 -8.64 14.43
N ALA A 36 -3.15 -7.45 13.88
CA ALA A 36 -1.82 -6.96 13.55
C ALA A 36 -1.15 -6.24 14.72
N GLY A 37 -1.87 -6.02 15.81
CA GLY A 37 -1.31 -5.29 16.94
C GLY A 37 -1.15 -3.81 16.64
N LEU A 38 -2.07 -3.25 15.85
CA LEU A 38 -2.02 -1.85 15.46
C LEU A 38 -3.26 -1.14 15.97
N SER A 39 -3.21 0.20 16.01
CA SER A 39 -4.38 0.95 16.45
C SER A 39 -5.39 1.02 15.32
N GLN A 40 -6.66 1.13 15.69
CA GLN A 40 -7.72 1.31 14.74
C GLN A 40 -7.57 2.62 13.98
N SER A 41 -7.10 3.66 14.67
CA SER A 41 -6.83 4.94 14.04
C SER A 41 -5.82 4.83 12.91
N LEU A 42 -4.81 4.03 13.12
CA LEU A 42 -3.77 3.84 12.11
C LEU A 42 -4.36 3.21 10.85
N ILE A 43 -5.18 2.18 11.03
CA ILE A 43 -5.81 1.52 9.89
C ILE A 43 -6.75 2.49 9.17
N SER A 44 -7.52 3.27 9.91
CA SER A 44 -8.41 4.25 9.33
C SER A 44 -7.65 5.30 8.53
N THR A 45 -6.54 5.77 9.08
CA THR A 45 -5.69 6.75 8.39
C THR A 45 -5.13 6.17 7.10
N MET A 46 -4.73 4.92 7.15
CA MET A 46 -4.19 4.23 6.00
C MET A 46 -5.15 4.25 4.81
N GLU A 47 -6.44 4.20 5.09
CA GLU A 47 -7.44 4.14 4.03
C GLU A 47 -7.91 5.50 3.54
N THR A 48 -7.67 6.56 4.30
CA THR A 48 -8.27 7.85 3.98
C THR A 48 -7.27 8.95 3.67
N LYS A 49 -6.02 8.79 4.02
CA LYS A 49 -5.03 9.84 3.84
C LYS A 49 -3.74 9.29 3.26
N PRO A 50 -2.96 10.13 2.56
CA PRO A 50 -1.64 9.72 2.15
C PRO A 50 -0.85 9.32 3.39
N TRP A 51 -0.21 8.18 3.34
CA TRP A 51 0.43 7.62 4.51
C TRP A 51 1.67 6.84 4.10
N ASN A 52 2.71 7.01 4.88
CA ASN A 52 3.97 6.37 4.60
C ASN A 52 4.30 5.44 5.77
N PRO A 53 3.81 4.21 5.73
CA PRO A 53 3.98 3.30 6.86
C PRO A 53 5.42 2.83 7.00
N THR A 54 5.77 2.44 8.22
CA THR A 54 7.07 1.82 8.42
C THR A 54 7.04 0.41 7.86
N LEU A 55 8.22 -0.11 7.59
CA LEU A 55 8.34 -1.48 7.12
C LEU A 55 7.74 -2.46 8.13
N GLY A 56 7.99 -2.19 9.42
CA GLY A 56 7.43 -3.05 10.47
C GLY A 56 5.93 -3.12 10.41
N THR A 57 5.28 -1.97 10.19
CA THR A 57 3.83 -1.93 10.08
C THR A 57 3.35 -2.75 8.88
N LEU A 58 4.03 -2.59 7.75
CA LEU A 58 3.67 -3.35 6.54
C LEU A 58 3.80 -4.84 6.77
N LEU A 59 4.85 -5.25 7.46
CA LEU A 59 5.06 -6.67 7.73
C LEU A 59 4.00 -7.23 8.66
N ARG A 60 3.57 -6.45 9.65
CA ARG A 60 2.50 -6.89 10.55
C ARG A 60 1.19 -7.09 9.80
N ILE A 61 0.87 -6.16 8.92
CA ILE A 61 -0.35 -6.27 8.12
C ILE A 61 -0.24 -7.46 7.18
N GLY A 62 0.92 -7.63 6.56
CA GLY A 62 1.15 -8.73 5.64
C GLY A 62 0.98 -10.09 6.30
N GLU A 63 1.42 -10.20 7.56
CA GLU A 63 1.27 -11.44 8.30
C GLU A 63 -0.20 -11.80 8.49
N VAL A 64 -1.01 -10.82 8.85
CA VAL A 64 -2.44 -11.07 9.06
C VAL A 64 -3.11 -11.47 7.76
N LEU A 65 -2.78 -10.78 6.67
CA LEU A 65 -3.40 -11.04 5.37
C LEU A 65 -2.76 -12.21 4.64
N GLN A 66 -1.65 -12.72 5.17
CA GLN A 66 -0.92 -13.84 4.57
C GLN A 66 -0.45 -13.52 3.16
N VAL A 67 0.10 -12.34 2.99
CA VAL A 67 0.67 -11.93 1.71
C VAL A 67 2.16 -11.66 1.86
N ASP A 68 2.88 -11.83 0.76
CA ASP A 68 4.31 -11.53 0.71
C ASP A 68 4.47 -10.05 0.41
N VAL A 69 4.84 -9.27 1.41
CA VAL A 69 4.99 -7.83 1.26
C VAL A 69 6.08 -7.50 0.23
N GLY A 70 7.14 -8.29 0.19
CA GLY A 70 8.19 -8.07 -0.79
C GLY A 70 7.68 -8.18 -2.22
N GLU A 71 6.87 -9.18 -2.46
CA GLU A 71 6.25 -9.38 -3.77
C GLU A 71 5.32 -8.22 -4.10
N MET A 72 4.60 -7.76 -3.10
CA MET A 72 3.67 -6.66 -3.27
C MET A 72 4.42 -5.38 -3.63
N ILE A 73 5.56 -5.15 -2.99
CA ILE A 73 6.39 -3.99 -3.30
C ILE A 73 6.91 -4.08 -4.73
N THR A 74 7.32 -5.26 -5.16
CA THR A 74 7.78 -5.45 -6.53
C THR A 74 6.68 -5.14 -7.53
N LYS A 75 5.47 -5.61 -7.26
CA LYS A 75 4.33 -5.32 -8.12
C LYS A 75 4.03 -3.83 -8.15
N ALA A 76 4.06 -3.20 -6.98
CA ALA A 76 3.75 -1.78 -6.89
C ALA A 76 4.75 -0.96 -7.69
N ARG A 77 6.03 -1.30 -7.58
CA ARG A 77 7.05 -0.58 -8.35
C ARG A 77 6.82 -0.70 -9.85
N LYS A 78 6.51 -1.91 -10.30
CA LYS A 78 6.26 -2.12 -11.72
C LYS A 78 5.05 -1.32 -12.19
N THR A 79 4.01 -1.27 -11.40
CA THR A 79 2.81 -0.52 -11.75
C THR A 79 3.10 0.97 -11.84
N VAL A 80 3.80 1.51 -10.87
CA VAL A 80 4.09 2.94 -10.85
C VAL A 80 5.00 3.31 -12.02
N ILE A 81 6.03 2.52 -12.26
CA ILE A 81 6.95 2.81 -13.35
C ILE A 81 6.26 2.70 -14.70
N LYS A 82 5.40 1.70 -14.87
CA LYS A 82 4.65 1.54 -16.09
C LYS A 82 3.72 2.72 -16.34
N ASN A 83 3.04 3.17 -15.30
CA ASN A 83 2.13 4.30 -15.44
C ASN A 83 2.88 5.57 -15.82
N LYS A 84 4.04 5.77 -15.27
CA LYS A 84 4.84 6.93 -15.62
C LYS A 84 5.33 6.86 -17.07
N ALA A 85 5.72 5.68 -17.52
CA ALA A 85 6.16 5.52 -18.90
C ALA A 85 5.02 5.79 -19.87
N VAL A 86 3.82 5.31 -19.55
CA VAL A 86 2.65 5.55 -20.40
C VAL A 86 2.32 7.04 -20.42
N SER A 87 2.37 7.69 -19.28
CA SER A 87 2.13 9.13 -19.21
C SER A 87 3.13 9.90 -20.07
N SER A 88 4.39 9.53 -19.99
CA SER A 88 5.42 10.19 -20.78
C SER A 88 5.16 10.05 -22.26
N ARG A 89 4.74 8.88 -22.68
CA ARG A 89 4.43 8.67 -24.10
C ARG A 89 3.25 9.51 -24.53
N GLN A 90 2.27 9.62 -23.69
CA GLN A 90 1.06 10.34 -24.05
C GLN A 90 1.30 11.83 -24.18
N THR A 91 2.28 12.34 -23.51
CA THR A 91 2.57 13.76 -23.58
C THR A 91 3.43 14.12 -24.77
N ALA A 92 3.95 13.18 -25.45
CA ALA A 92 4.78 13.45 -26.62
C ALA A 92 3.92 13.86 -27.84
#